data_93baa336994bb680029c5452410b4f62
#
_entry.id   93baa336994bb680029c5452410b4f62
#
_cell.length_a   1.000
_cell.length_b   1.000
_cell.length_c   1.000
_cell.angle_alpha   90.00
_cell.angle_beta   90.00
_cell.angle_gamma   90.00
#
_symmetry.space_group_name_H-M   'P 1'
#
loop_
_entity.id
_entity.type
_entity.pdbx_description
1 polymer ?
#
loop_
_entity_poly.entity_id
_entity_poly.type
_entity_poly.pdbx_seq_one_letter_code
_entity_poly.pdbx_strand_id
1 'polypeptide(L)'
;MINRVLIRLKVVQIVYAYYKNSGKSLKAAEDEVFFSLSKSYDLYNHLLLLMVGITHYEADRISFLSMKVRPTESDRNPNLKFVNNRFIAQLEKNEQLMKFAEKSKLNWVDNSDLLRRLLGEIVESDIYKEYMASEVSSYEQDKELWRKLYKAFIFENEELDVLLEDQSLYWNDDKAIIDTFVLKTIKRFEEENGAAQQLLPEYKDVRDMDFAAKLFRTAIAKAEEYRELMSSCSKNWDMQRLAFMDVVIMQVALAEIMSFDDIPLSVTLNEYVEIAKHYSTAKSGSFVNGLLDSITKKLREEGKLNK
;
A
#
# COMPACT_ATOMS: atom_id res chain seq x y z
N MET A 1 -5.21 -9.10 1.43
CA MET A 1 -4.77 -7.77 0.99
C MET A 1 -3.48 -7.88 0.19
N ILE A 2 -2.40 -8.42 0.73
CA ILE A 2 -1.14 -8.60 0.00
C ILE A 2 -1.41 -9.35 -1.31
N ASN A 3 -1.00 -8.74 -2.42
CA ASN A 3 -1.15 -9.28 -3.77
C ASN A 3 0.22 -9.41 -4.44
N ARG A 4 0.26 -10.05 -5.61
CA ARG A 4 1.52 -10.28 -6.34
C ARG A 4 2.21 -8.99 -6.79
N VAL A 5 1.49 -7.87 -6.98
CA VAL A 5 2.08 -6.55 -7.30
C VAL A 5 2.95 -6.08 -6.13
N LEU A 6 2.36 -6.05 -4.93
CA LEU A 6 3.08 -5.65 -3.72
C LEU A 6 4.25 -6.60 -3.40
N ILE A 7 4.05 -7.91 -3.59
CA ILE A 7 5.13 -8.90 -3.37
C ILE A 7 6.32 -8.64 -4.30
N ARG A 8 6.08 -8.41 -5.61
CA ARG A 8 7.15 -8.10 -6.57
C ARG A 8 7.94 -6.87 -6.13
N LEU A 9 7.23 -5.80 -5.75
CA LEU A 9 7.85 -4.58 -5.26
C LEU A 9 8.74 -4.86 -4.04
N LYS A 10 8.20 -5.53 -3.01
CA LYS A 10 8.98 -5.85 -1.79
C LYS A 10 10.17 -6.75 -2.08
N VAL A 11 10.02 -7.74 -2.95
CA VAL A 11 11.16 -8.60 -3.34
C VAL A 11 12.24 -7.78 -4.04
N VAL A 12 11.90 -6.89 -4.97
CA VAL A 12 12.89 -6.00 -5.62
C VAL A 12 13.61 -5.13 -4.58
N GLN A 13 12.88 -4.49 -3.66
CA GLN A 13 13.45 -3.65 -2.61
C GLN A 13 14.41 -4.44 -1.70
N ILE A 14 14.01 -5.64 -1.26
CA ILE A 14 14.83 -6.45 -0.35
C ILE A 14 16.04 -7.09 -1.08
N VAL A 15 15.91 -7.49 -2.35
CA VAL A 15 17.06 -7.94 -3.18
C VAL A 15 18.06 -6.79 -3.35
N TYR A 16 17.60 -5.58 -3.61
CA TYR A 16 18.46 -4.40 -3.69
C TYR A 16 19.19 -4.16 -2.36
N ALA A 17 18.46 -4.17 -1.25
CA ALA A 17 19.02 -3.98 0.09
C ALA A 17 20.00 -5.10 0.47
N TYR A 18 19.72 -6.35 0.09
CA TYR A 18 20.60 -7.50 0.30
C TYR A 18 21.99 -7.31 -0.32
N TYR A 19 22.03 -6.78 -1.56
CA TYR A 19 23.30 -6.50 -2.21
C TYR A 19 24.03 -5.27 -1.66
N LYS A 20 23.31 -4.29 -1.14
CA LYS A 20 23.92 -3.07 -0.59
C LYS A 20 24.42 -3.26 0.85
N ASN A 21 23.84 -4.18 1.60
CA ASN A 21 24.18 -4.46 2.98
C ASN A 21 25.09 -5.69 3.09
N SER A 22 26.41 -5.48 3.07
CA SER A 22 27.37 -6.56 3.22
C SER A 22 27.21 -7.27 4.58
N GLY A 23 27.09 -8.60 4.57
CA GLY A 23 27.07 -9.44 5.78
C GLY A 23 25.69 -9.93 6.21
N LYS A 24 24.62 -9.58 5.54
CA LYS A 24 23.27 -10.13 5.81
C LYS A 24 23.15 -11.55 5.27
N SER A 25 22.70 -12.50 6.09
CA SER A 25 22.46 -13.86 5.62
C SER A 25 21.23 -13.92 4.70
N LEU A 26 21.20 -14.88 3.79
CA LEU A 26 20.06 -15.11 2.89
C LEU A 26 18.77 -15.32 3.70
N LYS A 27 18.85 -16.08 4.79
CA LYS A 27 17.71 -16.32 5.69
C LYS A 27 17.17 -15.03 6.30
N ALA A 28 18.07 -14.18 6.82
CA ALA A 28 17.66 -12.90 7.40
C ALA A 28 17.03 -11.95 6.37
N ALA A 29 17.49 -11.98 5.12
CA ALA A 29 16.90 -11.20 4.04
C ALA A 29 15.53 -11.74 3.61
N GLU A 30 15.36 -13.07 3.59
CA GLU A 30 14.05 -13.69 3.35
C GLU A 30 13.04 -13.35 4.45
N ASP A 31 13.46 -13.45 5.72
CA ASP A 31 12.60 -13.07 6.86
C ASP A 31 12.19 -11.59 6.76
N GLU A 32 13.07 -10.72 6.25
CA GLU A 32 12.75 -9.31 6.00
C GLU A 32 11.73 -9.11 4.88
N VAL A 33 11.69 -9.95 3.85
CA VAL A 33 10.61 -9.89 2.84
C VAL A 33 9.25 -10.05 3.54
N PHE A 34 9.09 -11.07 4.37
CA PHE A 34 7.84 -11.30 5.09
C PHE A 34 7.54 -10.23 6.13
N PHE A 35 8.57 -9.75 6.83
CA PHE A 35 8.44 -8.63 7.75
C PHE A 35 7.96 -7.36 7.03
N SER A 36 8.54 -7.03 5.87
CA SER A 36 8.13 -5.87 5.10
C SER A 36 6.68 -5.97 4.60
N LEU A 37 6.24 -7.17 4.19
CA LEU A 37 4.86 -7.44 3.79
C LEU A 37 3.89 -7.31 4.97
N SER A 38 4.26 -7.79 6.17
CA SER A 38 3.44 -7.58 7.37
C SER A 38 3.32 -6.11 7.74
N LYS A 39 4.37 -5.30 7.51
CA LYS A 39 4.31 -3.85 7.70
C LYS A 39 3.36 -3.15 6.74
N SER A 40 3.25 -3.63 5.51
CA SER A 40 2.22 -3.14 4.57
C SER A 40 0.79 -3.43 5.09
N TYR A 41 0.59 -4.56 5.77
CA TYR A 41 -0.69 -4.86 6.41
C TYR A 41 -0.94 -4.01 7.66
N ASP A 42 0.12 -3.70 8.43
CA ASP A 42 0.03 -2.72 9.52
C ASP A 42 -0.45 -1.36 8.98
N LEU A 43 0.14 -0.86 7.88
CA LEU A 43 -0.26 0.40 7.25
C LEU A 43 -1.75 0.41 6.86
N TYR A 44 -2.25 -0.67 6.26
CA TYR A 44 -3.67 -0.81 5.94
C TYR A 44 -4.57 -0.62 7.17
N ASN A 45 -4.24 -1.25 8.29
CA ASN A 45 -5.01 -1.11 9.52
C ASN A 45 -4.88 0.30 10.10
N HIS A 46 -3.69 0.93 10.04
CA HIS A 46 -3.50 2.31 10.50
C HIS A 46 -4.33 3.31 9.69
N LEU A 47 -4.43 3.14 8.37
CA LEU A 47 -5.25 4.01 7.53
C LEU A 47 -6.76 3.84 7.80
N LEU A 48 -7.21 2.64 8.18
CA LEU A 48 -8.58 2.46 8.68
C LEU A 48 -8.79 3.19 10.01
N LEU A 49 -7.84 3.08 10.95
CA LEU A 49 -7.89 3.79 12.24
C LEU A 49 -7.79 5.32 12.08
N LEU A 50 -7.15 5.83 11.02
CA LEU A 50 -7.09 7.26 10.75
C LEU A 50 -8.49 7.87 10.56
N MET A 51 -9.39 7.18 9.85
CA MET A 51 -10.78 7.64 9.67
C MET A 51 -11.51 7.74 11.01
N VAL A 52 -11.32 6.76 11.90
CA VAL A 52 -11.85 6.79 13.28
C VAL A 52 -11.24 7.95 14.05
N GLY A 53 -9.92 8.14 13.97
CA GLY A 53 -9.19 9.23 14.63
C GLY A 53 -9.68 10.62 14.22
N ILE A 54 -9.92 10.87 12.94
CA ILE A 54 -10.46 12.14 12.43
C ILE A 54 -11.88 12.38 13.00
N THR A 55 -12.71 11.35 13.06
CA THR A 55 -14.08 11.47 13.60
C THR A 55 -14.08 11.76 15.10
N HIS A 56 -13.20 11.10 15.86
CA HIS A 56 -13.05 11.36 17.29
C HIS A 56 -12.51 12.78 17.54
N TYR A 57 -11.52 13.21 16.74
CA TYR A 57 -11.01 14.59 16.85
C TYR A 57 -12.12 15.63 16.67
N GLU A 58 -13.05 15.41 15.72
CA GLU A 58 -14.22 16.28 15.55
C GLU A 58 -15.17 16.23 16.76
N ALA A 59 -15.42 15.04 17.31
CA ALA A 59 -16.25 14.89 18.52
C ALA A 59 -15.65 15.66 19.72
N ASP A 60 -14.34 15.55 19.92
CA ASP A 60 -13.63 16.28 20.97
C ASP A 60 -13.68 17.79 20.74
N ARG A 61 -13.50 18.25 19.48
CA ARG A 61 -13.60 19.65 19.08
C ARG A 61 -15.00 20.23 19.39
N ILE A 62 -16.05 19.51 19.03
CA ILE A 62 -17.45 19.89 19.33
C ILE A 62 -17.66 19.97 20.83
N SER A 63 -17.20 18.96 21.58
CA SER A 63 -17.30 18.96 23.05
C SER A 63 -16.59 20.16 23.65
N PHE A 64 -15.38 20.46 23.23
CA PHE A 64 -14.61 21.62 23.68
C PHE A 64 -15.33 22.96 23.37
N LEU A 65 -15.90 23.10 22.17
CA LEU A 65 -16.63 24.30 21.77
C LEU A 65 -17.88 24.54 22.63
N SER A 66 -18.61 23.49 23.00
CA SER A 66 -19.81 23.58 23.85
C SER A 66 -19.48 24.02 25.28
N MET A 67 -18.27 23.79 25.76
CA MET A 67 -17.78 24.13 27.10
C MET A 67 -17.20 25.54 27.21
N LYS A 68 -17.14 26.33 26.13
CA LYS A 68 -16.69 27.74 26.18
C LYS A 68 -17.50 28.57 27.16
N VAL A 69 -16.87 29.59 27.73
CA VAL A 69 -17.55 30.55 28.64
C VAL A 69 -18.72 31.28 27.94
N ARG A 70 -18.61 31.47 26.63
CA ARG A 70 -19.64 32.09 25.78
C ARG A 70 -19.81 31.30 24.50
N PRO A 71 -20.49 30.15 24.56
CA PRO A 71 -20.73 29.36 23.35
C PRO A 71 -21.77 30.06 22.47
N THR A 72 -21.53 29.95 21.13
CA THR A 72 -22.51 30.40 20.13
C THR A 72 -23.73 29.45 20.12
N GLU A 73 -24.79 29.80 19.38
CA GLU A 73 -25.95 28.90 19.23
C GLU A 73 -25.53 27.58 18.55
N SER A 74 -24.65 27.64 17.55
CA SER A 74 -24.10 26.44 16.91
C SER A 74 -23.19 25.63 17.84
N ASP A 75 -22.49 26.25 18.81
CA ASP A 75 -21.70 25.53 19.80
C ASP A 75 -22.60 24.79 20.84
N ARG A 76 -23.81 25.32 21.09
CA ARG A 76 -24.77 24.70 22.02
C ARG A 76 -25.61 23.58 21.41
N ASN A 77 -25.93 23.74 20.12
CA ASN A 77 -26.74 22.80 19.33
C ASN A 77 -25.99 22.36 18.07
N PRO A 78 -24.86 21.62 18.22
CA PRO A 78 -24.06 21.22 17.08
C PRO A 78 -24.77 20.15 16.24
N ASN A 79 -24.54 20.17 14.93
CA ASN A 79 -24.95 19.07 14.08
C ASN A 79 -24.00 17.89 14.27
N LEU A 80 -24.49 16.83 14.88
CA LEU A 80 -23.70 15.63 15.22
C LEU A 80 -23.68 14.58 14.10
N LYS A 81 -24.22 14.87 12.92
CA LYS A 81 -24.38 13.88 11.85
C LYS A 81 -23.05 13.21 11.46
N PHE A 82 -21.96 13.98 11.35
CA PHE A 82 -20.63 13.45 11.01
C PHE A 82 -20.06 12.55 12.12
N VAL A 83 -20.13 12.99 13.39
CA VAL A 83 -19.59 12.21 14.50
C VAL A 83 -20.44 10.98 14.83
N ASN A 84 -21.72 10.98 14.46
CA ASN A 84 -22.64 9.85 14.58
C ASN A 84 -22.67 8.97 13.33
N ASN A 85 -21.66 9.08 12.45
CA ASN A 85 -21.56 8.27 11.24
C ASN A 85 -21.52 6.77 11.56
N ARG A 86 -22.50 6.01 11.04
CA ARG A 86 -22.69 4.59 11.39
C ARG A 86 -21.60 3.68 10.85
N PHE A 87 -21.04 4.03 9.69
CA PHE A 87 -19.89 3.30 9.14
C PHE A 87 -18.67 3.41 10.05
N ILE A 88 -18.35 4.62 10.57
CA ILE A 88 -17.25 4.80 11.52
C ILE A 88 -17.54 4.10 12.85
N ALA A 89 -18.77 4.20 13.37
CA ALA A 89 -19.15 3.49 14.59
C ALA A 89 -19.03 1.95 14.46
N GLN A 90 -19.27 1.40 13.27
CA GLN A 90 -19.03 -0.01 12.97
C GLN A 90 -17.54 -0.32 12.87
N LEU A 91 -16.77 0.53 12.18
CA LEU A 91 -15.34 0.37 12.01
C LEU A 91 -14.59 0.41 13.33
N GLU A 92 -14.95 1.35 14.21
CA GLU A 92 -14.41 1.47 15.57
C GLU A 92 -14.64 0.21 16.41
N LYS A 93 -15.79 -0.47 16.24
CA LYS A 93 -16.14 -1.69 16.96
C LYS A 93 -15.67 -2.96 16.27
N ASN A 94 -15.00 -2.85 15.11
CA ASN A 94 -14.58 -4.01 14.34
C ASN A 94 -13.57 -4.85 15.13
N GLU A 95 -13.88 -6.13 15.35
CA GLU A 95 -13.09 -7.02 16.20
C GLU A 95 -11.64 -7.20 15.73
N GLN A 96 -11.41 -7.24 14.43
CA GLN A 96 -10.07 -7.40 13.87
C GLN A 96 -9.26 -6.12 14.02
N LEU A 97 -9.88 -4.97 13.76
CA LEU A 97 -9.23 -3.67 13.88
C LEU A 97 -8.90 -3.32 15.33
N MET A 98 -9.80 -3.63 16.26
CA MET A 98 -9.57 -3.44 17.71
C MET A 98 -8.40 -4.28 18.22
N LYS A 99 -8.33 -5.57 17.85
CA LYS A 99 -7.19 -6.44 18.18
C LYS A 99 -5.87 -5.93 17.62
N PHE A 100 -5.90 -5.28 16.47
CA PHE A 100 -4.71 -4.63 15.91
C PHE A 100 -4.35 -3.37 16.71
N ALA A 101 -5.32 -2.50 16.99
CA ALA A 101 -5.10 -1.25 17.72
C ALA A 101 -4.49 -1.48 19.12
N GLU A 102 -4.93 -2.51 19.85
CA GLU A 102 -4.39 -2.88 21.16
C GLU A 102 -2.89 -3.25 21.12
N LYS A 103 -2.39 -3.75 19.99
CA LYS A 103 -0.99 -4.18 19.82
C LYS A 103 -0.13 -3.11 19.15
N SER A 104 -0.76 -2.15 18.51
CA SER A 104 -0.07 -1.11 17.76
C SER A 104 0.57 -0.08 18.68
N LYS A 105 1.75 0.41 18.26
CA LYS A 105 2.43 1.53 18.91
C LYS A 105 2.02 2.88 18.34
N LEU A 106 1.57 2.92 17.09
CA LEU A 106 1.10 4.15 16.46
C LEU A 106 -0.31 4.46 16.95
N ASN A 107 -0.46 5.66 17.51
CA ASN A 107 -1.75 6.21 17.91
C ASN A 107 -1.96 7.55 17.18
N TRP A 108 -3.05 7.69 16.46
CA TRP A 108 -3.36 8.94 15.74
C TRP A 108 -3.60 10.13 16.65
N VAL A 109 -4.00 9.91 17.91
CA VAL A 109 -4.16 10.98 18.92
C VAL A 109 -2.83 11.73 19.15
N ASP A 110 -1.70 11.03 19.09
CA ASP A 110 -0.36 11.63 19.23
C ASP A 110 0.01 12.52 18.02
N ASN A 111 -0.73 12.40 16.93
CA ASN A 111 -0.58 13.17 15.70
C ASN A 111 -1.72 14.18 15.50
N SER A 112 -2.16 14.83 16.59
CA SER A 112 -3.30 15.76 16.61
C SER A 112 -3.20 16.92 15.65
N ASP A 113 -1.99 17.38 15.30
CA ASP A 113 -1.78 18.43 14.31
C ASP A 113 -2.18 17.98 12.90
N LEU A 114 -1.86 16.74 12.51
CA LEU A 114 -2.31 16.17 11.24
C LEU A 114 -3.85 16.03 11.24
N LEU A 115 -4.43 15.48 12.32
CA LEU A 115 -5.89 15.33 12.43
C LEU A 115 -6.59 16.68 12.31
N ARG A 116 -6.05 17.72 12.94
CA ARG A 116 -6.58 19.10 12.86
C ARG A 116 -6.58 19.64 11.43
N ARG A 117 -5.48 19.44 10.69
CA ARG A 117 -5.37 19.92 9.31
C ARG A 117 -6.31 19.17 8.39
N LEU A 118 -6.29 17.84 8.43
CA LEU A 118 -7.21 17.01 7.63
C LEU A 118 -8.67 17.35 7.92
N LEU A 119 -9.05 17.48 9.19
CA LEU A 119 -10.41 17.87 9.55
C LEU A 119 -10.73 19.29 9.05
N GLY A 120 -9.79 20.23 9.13
CA GLY A 120 -9.96 21.60 8.62
C GLY A 120 -10.30 21.62 7.14
N GLU A 121 -9.58 20.86 6.32
CA GLU A 121 -9.85 20.71 4.89
C GLU A 121 -11.18 19.99 4.62
N ILE A 122 -11.47 18.94 5.38
CA ILE A 122 -12.69 18.15 5.25
C ILE A 122 -13.93 19.04 5.48
N VAL A 123 -13.98 19.80 6.57
CA VAL A 123 -15.17 20.59 6.94
C VAL A 123 -15.42 21.75 5.98
N GLU A 124 -14.40 22.24 5.29
CA GLU A 124 -14.53 23.28 4.26
C GLU A 124 -14.96 22.72 2.89
N SER A 125 -14.87 21.40 2.70
CA SER A 125 -15.19 20.77 1.41
C SER A 125 -16.70 20.75 1.12
N ASP A 126 -17.04 20.80 -0.17
CA ASP A 126 -18.43 20.62 -0.62
C ASP A 126 -18.95 19.21 -0.26
N ILE A 127 -18.08 18.19 -0.29
CA ILE A 127 -18.43 16.80 0.11
C ILE A 127 -19.02 16.77 1.53
N TYR A 128 -18.35 17.42 2.48
CA TYR A 128 -18.80 17.49 3.86
C TYR A 128 -20.05 18.36 4.02
N LYS A 129 -20.06 19.56 3.41
CA LYS A 129 -21.18 20.49 3.49
C LYS A 129 -22.49 19.91 2.94
N GLU A 130 -22.43 19.25 1.79
CA GLU A 130 -23.58 18.56 1.19
C GLU A 130 -24.07 17.42 2.10
N TYR A 131 -23.18 16.61 2.65
CA TYR A 131 -23.55 15.55 3.59
C TYR A 131 -24.22 16.09 4.85
N MET A 132 -23.66 17.16 5.45
CA MET A 132 -24.21 17.77 6.66
C MET A 132 -25.58 18.45 6.44
N ALA A 133 -25.80 19.00 5.24
CA ALA A 133 -27.07 19.65 4.86
C ALA A 133 -28.17 18.64 4.46
N SER A 134 -27.81 17.41 4.11
CA SER A 134 -28.78 16.40 3.67
C SER A 134 -29.63 15.91 4.84
N GLU A 135 -30.96 15.90 4.67
CA GLU A 135 -31.91 15.32 5.64
C GLU A 135 -31.87 13.79 5.68
N VAL A 136 -31.39 13.17 4.61
CA VAL A 136 -31.27 11.70 4.53
C VAL A 136 -30.13 11.23 5.43
N SER A 137 -30.38 10.20 6.23
CA SER A 137 -29.40 9.52 7.05
C SER A 137 -29.52 8.02 6.81
N SER A 138 -28.55 7.45 6.11
CA SER A 138 -28.47 6.02 5.84
C SER A 138 -27.04 5.54 5.97
N TYR A 139 -26.87 4.25 6.29
CA TYR A 139 -25.54 3.63 6.35
C TYR A 139 -24.77 3.79 5.04
N GLU A 140 -25.45 3.63 3.89
CA GLU A 140 -24.82 3.80 2.57
C GLU A 140 -24.32 5.23 2.33
N GLN A 141 -25.05 6.25 2.81
CA GLN A 141 -24.56 7.63 2.73
C GLN A 141 -23.35 7.86 3.63
N ASP A 142 -23.37 7.30 4.83
CA ASP A 142 -22.28 7.39 5.80
C ASP A 142 -21.01 6.75 5.23
N LYS A 143 -21.13 5.58 4.61
CA LYS A 143 -20.07 4.84 3.94
C LYS A 143 -19.55 5.60 2.71
N GLU A 144 -20.44 6.12 1.86
CA GLU A 144 -20.09 6.86 0.66
C GLU A 144 -19.41 8.19 0.98
N LEU A 145 -19.81 8.88 2.06
CA LEU A 145 -19.11 10.04 2.58
C LEU A 145 -17.64 9.71 2.80
N TRP A 146 -17.35 8.69 3.60
CA TRP A 146 -15.97 8.33 3.93
C TRP A 146 -15.18 7.83 2.72
N ARG A 147 -15.84 7.16 1.79
CA ARG A 147 -15.19 6.78 0.52
C ARG A 147 -14.73 8.02 -0.28
N LYS A 148 -15.57 9.05 -0.34
CA LYS A 148 -15.26 10.33 -1.02
C LYS A 148 -14.19 11.12 -0.26
N LEU A 149 -14.34 11.25 1.07
CA LEU A 149 -13.37 11.96 1.90
C LEU A 149 -11.99 11.28 1.87
N TYR A 150 -11.95 9.96 1.98
CA TYR A 150 -10.71 9.22 1.88
C TYR A 150 -9.99 9.49 0.55
N LYS A 151 -10.73 9.43 -0.55
CA LYS A 151 -10.18 9.68 -1.89
C LYS A 151 -9.72 11.13 -2.10
N ALA A 152 -10.39 12.10 -1.46
CA ALA A 152 -10.08 13.51 -1.67
C ALA A 152 -8.97 14.05 -0.76
N PHE A 153 -8.83 13.51 0.47
CA PHE A 153 -7.98 14.11 1.50
C PHE A 153 -6.93 13.17 2.09
N ILE A 154 -7.06 11.83 1.92
CA ILE A 154 -6.12 10.85 2.49
C ILE A 154 -5.31 10.17 1.38
N PHE A 155 -5.96 9.84 0.28
CA PHE A 155 -5.29 9.28 -0.90
C PHE A 155 -4.34 10.34 -1.48
N GLU A 156 -3.07 9.95 -1.77
CA GLU A 156 -2.04 10.87 -2.31
C GLU A 156 -1.82 12.16 -1.48
N ASN A 157 -1.95 12.07 -0.15
CA ASN A 157 -1.70 13.19 0.73
C ASN A 157 -0.22 13.24 1.12
N GLU A 158 0.53 14.21 0.58
CA GLU A 158 1.98 14.35 0.77
C GLU A 158 2.39 14.51 2.24
N GLU A 159 1.60 15.22 3.05
CA GLU A 159 1.92 15.42 4.47
C GLU A 159 1.76 14.12 5.28
N LEU A 160 0.70 13.37 4.99
CA LEU A 160 0.51 12.05 5.57
C LEU A 160 1.61 11.09 5.13
N ASP A 161 2.03 11.16 3.86
CA ASP A 161 3.12 10.33 3.32
C ASP A 161 4.42 10.59 4.08
N VAL A 162 4.81 11.86 4.30
CA VAL A 162 5.99 12.23 5.08
C VAL A 162 5.90 11.72 6.52
N LEU A 163 4.74 11.86 7.17
CA LEU A 163 4.55 11.36 8.54
C LEU A 163 4.68 9.83 8.62
N LEU A 164 4.11 9.12 7.66
CA LEU A 164 4.18 7.65 7.60
C LEU A 164 5.61 7.17 7.32
N GLU A 165 6.35 7.89 6.48
CA GLU A 165 7.77 7.63 6.19
C GLU A 165 8.63 7.72 7.45
N ASP A 166 8.39 8.74 8.28
CA ASP A 166 9.06 8.90 9.57
C ASP A 166 8.73 7.77 10.57
N GLN A 167 7.54 7.17 10.47
CA GLN A 167 7.13 6.07 11.34
C GLN A 167 7.71 4.71 10.90
N SER A 168 7.86 4.49 9.60
CA SER A 168 8.35 3.22 9.08
C SER A 168 8.88 3.33 7.65
N LEU A 169 10.16 3.03 7.47
CA LEU A 169 10.81 2.95 6.15
C LEU A 169 10.13 1.93 5.20
N TYR A 170 9.37 0.97 5.74
CA TYR A 170 8.68 -0.04 4.95
C TYR A 170 7.38 0.49 4.30
N TRP A 171 6.94 1.70 4.66
CA TRP A 171 5.67 2.28 4.19
C TRP A 171 5.80 3.25 3.01
N ASN A 172 7.02 3.77 2.76
CA ASN A 172 7.28 4.83 1.79
C ASN A 172 6.58 4.63 0.44
N ASP A 173 6.72 3.43 -0.12
CA ASP A 173 6.23 3.16 -1.48
C ASP A 173 4.92 2.35 -1.50
N ASP A 174 4.41 1.97 -0.33
CA ASP A 174 3.28 1.06 -0.24
C ASP A 174 1.94 1.79 -0.30
N LYS A 175 1.90 3.04 0.20
CA LYS A 175 0.64 3.74 0.49
C LYS A 175 -0.30 3.79 -0.71
N ALA A 176 0.17 4.12 -1.90
CA ALA A 176 -0.66 4.19 -3.10
C ALA A 176 -1.38 2.85 -3.41
N ILE A 177 -0.71 1.72 -3.18
CA ILE A 177 -1.30 0.38 -3.34
C ILE A 177 -2.27 0.10 -2.19
N ILE A 178 -1.87 0.41 -0.96
CA ILE A 178 -2.67 0.16 0.26
C ILE A 178 -3.95 0.99 0.26
N ASP A 179 -3.90 2.24 -0.17
CA ASP A 179 -5.08 3.10 -0.32
C ASP A 179 -6.18 2.46 -1.19
N THR A 180 -5.80 1.75 -2.24
CA THR A 180 -6.77 1.01 -3.08
C THR A 180 -7.47 -0.10 -2.30
N PHE A 181 -6.77 -0.74 -1.35
CA PHE A 181 -7.36 -1.77 -0.49
C PHE A 181 -8.25 -1.17 0.60
N VAL A 182 -7.89 0.00 1.15
CA VAL A 182 -8.77 0.73 2.08
C VAL A 182 -10.08 1.11 1.39
N LEU A 183 -10.02 1.72 0.20
CA LEU A 183 -11.21 2.05 -0.59
C LEU A 183 -12.05 0.82 -0.93
N LYS A 184 -11.43 -0.32 -1.21
CA LYS A 184 -12.12 -1.59 -1.43
C LYS A 184 -12.79 -2.09 -0.15
N THR A 185 -12.15 -1.92 0.99
CA THR A 185 -12.71 -2.28 2.30
C THR A 185 -13.94 -1.45 2.61
N ILE A 186 -13.87 -0.12 2.46
CA ILE A 186 -15.02 0.77 2.64
C ILE A 186 -16.22 0.29 1.81
N LYS A 187 -16.01 -0.05 0.53
CA LYS A 187 -17.08 -0.55 -0.35
C LYS A 187 -17.70 -1.88 0.10
N ARG A 188 -16.92 -2.74 0.76
CA ARG A 188 -17.36 -4.09 1.18
C ARG A 188 -18.04 -4.13 2.53
N PHE A 189 -18.00 -3.04 3.29
CA PHE A 189 -18.67 -2.97 4.57
C PHE A 189 -20.20 -3.01 4.39
N GLU A 190 -20.84 -3.86 5.18
CA GLU A 190 -22.28 -4.03 5.23
C GLU A 190 -22.75 -3.84 6.67
N GLU A 191 -23.79 -3.04 6.91
CA GLU A 191 -24.27 -2.69 8.25
C GLU A 191 -24.65 -3.92 9.07
N GLU A 192 -25.27 -4.90 8.43
CA GLU A 192 -25.76 -6.15 9.03
C GLU A 192 -24.65 -7.04 9.62
N ASN A 193 -23.41 -6.90 9.13
CA ASN A 193 -22.28 -7.67 9.66
C ASN A 193 -21.75 -7.11 11.01
N GLY A 194 -22.14 -5.91 11.41
CA GLY A 194 -21.77 -5.29 12.68
C GLY A 194 -20.25 -5.32 12.94
N ALA A 195 -19.87 -5.59 14.18
CA ALA A 195 -18.47 -5.68 14.62
C ALA A 195 -17.70 -6.87 14.01
N ALA A 196 -18.41 -7.89 13.56
CA ALA A 196 -17.83 -9.09 12.95
C ALA A 196 -17.51 -8.94 11.44
N GLN A 197 -17.76 -7.76 10.85
CA GLN A 197 -17.43 -7.47 9.46
C GLN A 197 -15.96 -7.84 9.18
N GLN A 198 -15.73 -8.72 8.21
CA GLN A 198 -14.39 -9.16 7.89
C GLN A 198 -13.62 -8.07 7.13
N LEU A 199 -12.44 -7.72 7.62
CA LEU A 199 -11.43 -6.93 6.91
C LEU A 199 -10.82 -7.76 5.77
N LEU A 200 -10.08 -7.12 4.88
CA LEU A 200 -9.29 -7.87 3.91
C LEU A 200 -8.22 -8.68 4.65
N PRO A 201 -8.10 -9.99 4.41
CA PRO A 201 -7.07 -10.80 5.06
C PRO A 201 -5.67 -10.32 4.62
N GLU A 202 -4.68 -10.50 5.47
CA GLU A 202 -3.28 -10.16 5.15
C GLU A 202 -2.87 -10.80 3.82
N TYR A 203 -2.96 -12.11 3.70
CA TYR A 203 -2.77 -12.83 2.44
C TYR A 203 -4.10 -13.32 1.90
N LYS A 204 -4.30 -13.21 0.59
CA LYS A 204 -5.48 -13.75 -0.07
C LYS A 204 -5.44 -15.28 -0.13
N ASP A 205 -4.23 -15.83 -0.34
CA ASP A 205 -4.00 -17.26 -0.53
C ASP A 205 -2.62 -17.62 0.05
N VAL A 206 -2.47 -18.81 0.61
CA VAL A 206 -1.18 -19.36 1.06
C VAL A 206 -0.16 -19.38 -0.08
N ARG A 207 -0.61 -19.59 -1.32
CA ARG A 207 0.24 -19.53 -2.52
C ARG A 207 0.96 -18.21 -2.73
N ASP A 208 0.44 -17.10 -2.19
CA ASP A 208 1.11 -15.80 -2.28
C ASP A 208 2.37 -15.75 -1.38
N MET A 209 2.36 -16.47 -0.25
CA MET A 209 3.56 -16.64 0.59
C MET A 209 4.61 -17.47 -0.11
N ASP A 210 4.20 -18.60 -0.72
CA ASP A 210 5.09 -19.46 -1.49
C ASP A 210 5.68 -18.73 -2.70
N PHE A 211 4.87 -17.88 -3.34
CA PHE A 211 5.32 -17.02 -4.44
C PHE A 211 6.42 -16.06 -3.97
N ALA A 212 6.22 -15.36 -2.84
CA ALA A 212 7.22 -14.44 -2.30
C ALA A 212 8.54 -15.13 -1.96
N ALA A 213 8.48 -16.26 -1.24
CA ALA A 213 9.66 -17.03 -0.87
C ALA A 213 10.42 -17.57 -2.07
N LYS A 214 9.70 -18.20 -3.02
CA LYS A 214 10.31 -18.80 -4.22
C LYS A 214 10.91 -17.71 -5.12
N LEU A 215 10.22 -16.59 -5.32
CA LEU A 215 10.70 -15.48 -6.14
C LEU A 215 12.00 -14.91 -5.57
N PHE A 216 12.03 -14.59 -4.28
CA PHE A 216 13.22 -14.07 -3.60
C PHE A 216 14.40 -15.04 -3.68
N ARG A 217 14.19 -16.30 -3.28
CA ARG A 217 15.26 -17.32 -3.28
C ARG A 217 15.83 -17.54 -4.67
N THR A 218 14.96 -17.66 -5.68
CA THR A 218 15.41 -17.89 -7.07
C THR A 218 16.16 -16.69 -7.62
N ALA A 219 15.69 -15.46 -7.34
CA ALA A 219 16.37 -14.25 -7.77
C ALA A 219 17.82 -14.20 -7.25
N ILE A 220 18.04 -14.55 -5.98
CA ILE A 220 19.40 -14.56 -5.41
C ILE A 220 20.21 -15.78 -5.88
N ALA A 221 19.64 -16.99 -5.86
CA ALA A 221 20.36 -18.22 -6.19
C ALA A 221 20.86 -18.27 -7.63
N LYS A 222 20.14 -17.64 -8.57
CA LYS A 222 20.46 -17.63 -10.00
C LYS A 222 20.99 -16.27 -10.49
N ALA A 223 21.46 -15.43 -9.58
CA ALA A 223 21.89 -14.07 -9.89
C ALA A 223 22.95 -14.02 -11.02
N GLU A 224 23.97 -14.87 -10.96
CA GLU A 224 25.03 -14.89 -11.96
C GLU A 224 24.51 -15.37 -13.32
N GLU A 225 23.69 -16.44 -13.36
CA GLU A 225 23.04 -16.94 -14.58
C GLU A 225 22.24 -15.81 -15.27
N TYR A 226 21.48 -15.03 -14.48
CA TYR A 226 20.69 -13.92 -15.02
C TYR A 226 21.54 -12.75 -15.49
N ARG A 227 22.65 -12.45 -14.81
CA ARG A 227 23.61 -11.41 -15.25
C ARG A 227 24.28 -11.78 -16.57
N GLU A 228 24.71 -13.04 -16.73
CA GLU A 228 25.28 -13.55 -17.99
C GLU A 228 24.25 -13.45 -19.13
N LEU A 229 23.00 -13.81 -18.85
CA LEU A 229 21.90 -13.72 -19.80
C LEU A 229 21.63 -12.28 -20.24
N MET A 230 21.55 -11.33 -19.29
CA MET A 230 21.44 -9.90 -19.57
C MET A 230 22.62 -9.39 -20.39
N SER A 231 23.86 -9.75 -20.02
CA SER A 231 25.06 -9.35 -20.74
C SER A 231 25.06 -9.87 -22.17
N SER A 232 24.65 -11.11 -22.40
CA SER A 232 24.62 -11.74 -23.74
C SER A 232 23.62 -11.08 -24.70
N CYS A 233 22.59 -10.42 -24.19
CA CYS A 233 21.55 -9.75 -24.97
C CYS A 233 21.74 -8.22 -25.04
N SER A 234 22.70 -7.67 -24.29
CA SER A 234 22.94 -6.22 -24.21
C SER A 234 23.94 -5.67 -25.22
N LYS A 235 24.02 -6.22 -26.46
CA LYS A 235 25.05 -5.87 -27.50
C LYS A 235 25.24 -4.37 -27.75
N ASN A 236 24.23 -3.54 -27.44
CA ASN A 236 24.25 -2.08 -27.64
C ASN A 236 24.30 -1.28 -26.31
N TRP A 237 24.47 -1.95 -25.18
CA TRP A 237 24.39 -1.33 -23.87
C TRP A 237 25.57 -1.76 -23.01
N ASP A 238 26.31 -0.79 -22.50
CA ASP A 238 27.36 -1.05 -21.53
C ASP A 238 26.75 -1.37 -20.17
N MET A 239 26.79 -2.63 -19.75
CA MET A 239 26.28 -3.11 -18.47
C MET A 239 26.84 -2.34 -17.26
N GLN A 240 28.05 -1.76 -17.39
CA GLN A 240 28.69 -0.98 -16.33
C GLN A 240 28.01 0.41 -16.12
N ARG A 241 27.25 0.86 -17.12
CA ARG A 241 26.53 2.14 -17.09
C ARG A 241 25.07 2.02 -16.64
N LEU A 242 24.59 0.81 -16.42
CA LEU A 242 23.21 0.59 -15.99
C LEU A 242 23.03 1.02 -14.54
N ALA A 243 21.86 1.58 -14.25
CA ALA A 243 21.47 1.78 -12.88
C ALA A 243 21.38 0.42 -12.16
N PHE A 244 21.98 0.31 -11.00
CA PHE A 244 21.98 -0.96 -10.25
C PHE A 244 20.55 -1.45 -9.95
N MET A 245 19.62 -0.53 -9.78
CA MET A 245 18.20 -0.85 -9.61
C MET A 245 17.62 -1.55 -10.85
N ASP A 246 17.98 -1.13 -12.08
CA ASP A 246 17.53 -1.81 -13.31
C ASP A 246 18.01 -3.26 -13.38
N VAL A 247 19.25 -3.49 -12.97
CA VAL A 247 19.84 -4.85 -12.91
C VAL A 247 19.05 -5.72 -11.92
N VAL A 248 18.73 -5.19 -10.74
CA VAL A 248 17.96 -5.90 -9.73
C VAL A 248 16.54 -6.19 -10.21
N ILE A 249 15.87 -5.20 -10.80
CA ILE A 249 14.50 -5.37 -11.34
C ILE A 249 14.49 -6.48 -12.41
N MET A 250 15.42 -6.45 -13.35
CA MET A 250 15.52 -7.48 -14.39
C MET A 250 15.86 -8.86 -13.84
N GLN A 251 16.72 -8.92 -12.82
CA GLN A 251 17.07 -10.17 -12.14
C GLN A 251 15.84 -10.81 -11.52
N VAL A 252 15.01 -10.04 -10.79
CA VAL A 252 13.76 -10.53 -10.19
C VAL A 252 12.73 -10.89 -11.26
N ALA A 253 12.64 -10.10 -12.35
CA ALA A 253 11.79 -10.42 -13.50
C ALA A 253 12.15 -11.76 -14.13
N LEU A 254 13.44 -12.02 -14.38
CA LEU A 254 13.93 -13.28 -14.93
C LEU A 254 13.66 -14.45 -13.99
N ALA A 255 13.80 -14.25 -12.67
CA ALA A 255 13.44 -15.26 -11.69
C ALA A 255 11.95 -15.63 -11.80
N GLU A 256 11.04 -14.66 -11.96
CA GLU A 256 9.62 -14.91 -12.18
C GLU A 256 9.36 -15.60 -13.52
N ILE A 257 9.94 -15.10 -14.62
CA ILE A 257 9.77 -15.67 -15.96
C ILE A 257 10.18 -17.15 -16.01
N MET A 258 11.30 -17.48 -15.38
CA MET A 258 11.89 -18.82 -15.45
C MET A 258 11.35 -19.82 -14.42
N SER A 259 10.58 -19.35 -13.41
CA SER A 259 10.19 -20.22 -12.28
C SER A 259 8.68 -20.34 -12.06
N PHE A 260 7.85 -19.58 -12.79
CA PHE A 260 6.40 -19.56 -12.63
C PHE A 260 5.70 -19.66 -13.98
N ASP A 261 5.45 -20.89 -14.41
CA ASP A 261 4.83 -21.17 -15.72
C ASP A 261 3.37 -20.74 -15.78
N ASP A 262 2.70 -20.64 -14.63
CA ASP A 262 1.30 -20.20 -14.48
C ASP A 262 1.12 -18.69 -14.65
N ILE A 263 2.19 -17.90 -14.68
CA ILE A 263 2.13 -16.45 -14.88
C ILE A 263 2.41 -16.14 -16.36
N PRO A 264 1.45 -15.50 -17.07
CA PRO A 264 1.67 -15.09 -18.44
C PRO A 264 2.87 -14.12 -18.57
N LEU A 265 3.70 -14.31 -19.58
CA LEU A 265 4.89 -13.50 -19.82
C LEU A 265 4.55 -12.00 -19.90
N SER A 266 3.46 -11.64 -20.59
CA SER A 266 3.01 -10.24 -20.72
C SER A 266 2.70 -9.59 -19.37
N VAL A 267 2.18 -10.35 -18.41
CA VAL A 267 1.91 -9.85 -17.05
C VAL A 267 3.24 -9.54 -16.36
N THR A 268 4.18 -10.48 -16.34
CA THR A 268 5.49 -10.28 -15.73
C THR A 268 6.21 -9.08 -16.36
N LEU A 269 6.27 -8.99 -17.68
CA LEU A 269 6.93 -7.87 -18.37
C LEU A 269 6.31 -6.52 -17.96
N ASN A 270 4.99 -6.40 -18.01
CA ASN A 270 4.31 -5.16 -17.66
C ASN A 270 4.58 -4.74 -16.21
N GLU A 271 4.49 -5.66 -15.25
CA GLU A 271 4.70 -5.37 -13.83
C GLU A 271 6.11 -4.85 -13.55
N TYR A 272 7.15 -5.49 -14.08
CA TYR A 272 8.53 -5.04 -13.84
C TYR A 272 8.91 -3.79 -14.63
N VAL A 273 8.27 -3.54 -15.78
CA VAL A 273 8.39 -2.25 -16.49
C VAL A 273 7.78 -1.10 -15.66
N GLU A 274 6.62 -1.32 -15.04
CA GLU A 274 6.03 -0.32 -14.14
C GLU A 274 6.91 -0.08 -12.91
N ILE A 275 7.44 -1.13 -12.28
CA ILE A 275 8.42 -0.98 -11.19
C ILE A 275 9.63 -0.15 -11.64
N ALA A 276 10.19 -0.42 -12.83
CA ALA A 276 11.32 0.33 -13.35
C ALA A 276 11.02 1.82 -13.59
N LYS A 277 9.82 2.16 -14.04
CA LYS A 277 9.38 3.56 -14.23
C LYS A 277 9.32 4.33 -12.92
N HIS A 278 8.91 3.68 -11.84
CA HIS A 278 8.70 4.34 -10.56
C HIS A 278 9.97 4.35 -9.68
N TYR A 279 10.80 3.31 -9.75
CA TYR A 279 11.90 3.08 -8.80
C TYR A 279 13.29 3.24 -9.39
N SER A 280 13.41 3.57 -10.69
CA SER A 280 14.69 3.78 -11.32
C SER A 280 14.72 5.12 -12.10
N THR A 281 15.49 5.19 -13.21
CA THR A 281 15.61 6.42 -13.99
C THR A 281 14.45 6.61 -14.97
N ALA A 282 14.23 7.85 -15.44
CA ALA A 282 13.17 8.16 -16.41
C ALA A 282 13.23 7.32 -17.71
N LYS A 283 14.38 6.73 -18.04
CA LYS A 283 14.57 5.88 -19.23
C LYS A 283 14.50 4.39 -18.91
N SER A 284 14.47 4.02 -17.63
CA SER A 284 14.58 2.62 -17.20
C SER A 284 13.41 1.76 -17.65
N GLY A 285 12.19 2.28 -17.66
CA GLY A 285 11.03 1.54 -18.15
C GLY A 285 11.20 1.05 -19.59
N SER A 286 11.63 1.91 -20.51
CA SER A 286 11.86 1.55 -21.91
C SER A 286 13.06 0.61 -22.06
N PHE A 287 14.12 0.82 -21.29
CA PHE A 287 15.32 -0.02 -21.29
C PHE A 287 15.02 -1.43 -20.80
N VAL A 288 14.40 -1.58 -19.62
CA VAL A 288 14.01 -2.87 -19.02
C VAL A 288 13.09 -3.64 -19.96
N ASN A 289 12.09 -2.95 -20.55
CA ASN A 289 11.19 -3.57 -21.53
C ASN A 289 11.95 -4.14 -22.73
N GLY A 290 12.80 -3.35 -23.35
CA GLY A 290 13.55 -3.77 -24.54
C GLY A 290 14.52 -4.91 -24.28
N LEU A 291 15.23 -4.90 -23.14
CA LEU A 291 16.18 -5.96 -22.80
C LEU A 291 15.47 -7.25 -22.39
N LEU A 292 14.41 -7.18 -21.58
CA LEU A 292 13.62 -8.38 -21.23
C LEU A 292 12.94 -9.00 -22.46
N ASP A 293 12.43 -8.19 -23.41
CA ASP A 293 11.89 -8.69 -24.68
C ASP A 293 12.95 -9.42 -25.50
N SER A 294 14.15 -8.86 -25.60
CA SER A 294 15.29 -9.50 -26.30
C SER A 294 15.70 -10.82 -25.65
N ILE A 295 15.76 -10.85 -24.31
CA ILE A 295 16.12 -12.07 -23.56
C ILE A 295 15.04 -13.15 -23.75
N THR A 296 13.77 -12.79 -23.66
CA THR A 296 12.67 -13.77 -23.78
C THR A 296 12.56 -14.36 -25.19
N LYS A 297 12.85 -13.56 -26.23
CA LYS A 297 12.95 -14.06 -27.61
C LYS A 297 14.08 -15.09 -27.73
N LYS A 298 15.28 -14.78 -27.24
CA LYS A 298 16.41 -15.71 -27.22
C LYS A 298 16.09 -17.00 -26.48
N LEU A 299 15.47 -16.92 -25.31
CA LEU A 299 15.10 -18.09 -24.51
C LEU A 299 14.08 -18.99 -25.22
N ARG A 300 13.14 -18.39 -25.98
CA ARG A 300 12.20 -19.15 -26.84
C ARG A 300 12.90 -19.84 -28.00
N GLU A 301 13.80 -19.16 -28.67
CA GLU A 301 14.61 -19.73 -29.78
C GLU A 301 15.48 -20.91 -29.29
N GLU A 302 15.99 -20.83 -28.05
CA GLU A 302 16.76 -21.89 -27.40
C GLU A 302 15.90 -23.01 -26.81
N GLY A 303 14.55 -22.92 -26.88
CA GLY A 303 13.61 -23.88 -26.31
C GLY A 303 13.58 -23.91 -24.77
N LYS A 304 14.12 -22.85 -24.11
CA LYS A 304 14.17 -22.71 -22.65
C LYS A 304 12.96 -22.01 -22.04
N LEU A 305 12.11 -21.41 -22.87
CA LEU A 305 10.89 -20.72 -22.47
C LEU A 305 9.72 -21.13 -23.35
N ASN A 306 8.67 -21.72 -22.75
CA ASN A 306 7.51 -22.25 -23.46
C ASN A 306 6.24 -21.37 -23.35
N LYS A 307 6.32 -20.21 -22.67
CA LYS A 307 5.20 -19.29 -22.45
C LYS A 307 5.36 -17.95 -23.19
#